data_78f86a3b200ff49a88786faf1d3fdc1a
#
_entry.id   78f86a3b200ff49a88786faf1d3fdc1a
#
_cell.length_a   1.000
_cell.length_b   1.000
_cell.length_c   1.000
_cell.angle_alpha   90.00
_cell.angle_beta   90.00
_cell.angle_gamma   90.00
#
_symmetry.space_group_name_H-M   'P 1'
#
loop_
_entity.id
_entity.type
_entity.pdbx_description
1 polymer ?
#
loop_
_entity_poly.entity_id
_entity_poly.type
_entity_poly.pdbx_seq_one_letter_code
_entity_poly.pdbx_strand_id
1 'polypeptide(L)'
;MQAQPAVEFVASTAAHEHAARTYRSIWAQDGERIVAALEKRTCLRFPESGVAALIADDVSHSGGPEHPMGLRASYDVDIKRATLVHELAHRHLWQLVERLADLDGHRTLYLVLDRVWADVWGEEFAAERIRTESGWRASYDYAAAWAWARALTVDERGILWNRLLSLNGKPYCYNVYVESNATSARR
;
A
#
# COMPACT_ATOMS: atom_id res chain seq x y z
N MET A 1 22.52 -3.75 2.20
CA MET A 1 21.29 -3.40 1.44
C MET A 1 20.54 -4.69 1.17
N GLN A 2 19.30 -4.81 1.60
CA GLN A 2 18.45 -5.95 1.27
C GLN A 2 18.03 -5.79 -0.19
N ALA A 3 18.03 -6.88 -0.96
CA ALA A 3 17.59 -6.82 -2.36
C ALA A 3 16.09 -6.47 -2.41
N GLN A 4 15.70 -5.62 -3.36
CA GLN A 4 14.29 -5.34 -3.64
C GLN A 4 13.57 -6.66 -3.93
N PRO A 5 12.40 -6.93 -3.33
CA PRO A 5 11.65 -8.15 -3.63
C PRO A 5 11.30 -8.20 -5.11
N ALA A 6 11.37 -9.39 -5.70
CA ALA A 6 10.97 -9.58 -7.09
C ALA A 6 9.44 -9.50 -7.18
N VAL A 7 8.92 -8.61 -8.05
CA VAL A 7 7.51 -8.63 -8.46
C VAL A 7 7.46 -9.01 -9.94
N GLU A 8 6.83 -10.14 -10.24
CA GLU A 8 6.66 -10.61 -11.59
C GLU A 8 5.27 -10.20 -12.12
N PHE A 9 5.24 -9.38 -13.17
CA PHE A 9 4.00 -8.93 -13.80
C PHE A 9 3.73 -9.71 -15.08
N VAL A 10 2.67 -10.51 -15.07
CA VAL A 10 2.27 -11.39 -16.16
C VAL A 10 0.98 -10.90 -16.78
N ALA A 11 0.97 -10.66 -18.09
CA ALA A 11 -0.25 -10.33 -18.83
C ALA A 11 -1.12 -11.59 -18.97
N SER A 12 -2.40 -11.52 -18.61
CA SER A 12 -3.34 -12.65 -18.76
C SER A 12 -3.62 -12.99 -20.24
N THR A 13 -3.49 -12.00 -21.12
CA THR A 13 -3.63 -12.14 -22.57
C THR A 13 -2.68 -11.20 -23.30
N ALA A 14 -2.48 -11.39 -24.61
CA ALA A 14 -1.67 -10.49 -25.43
C ALA A 14 -2.19 -9.02 -25.42
N ALA A 15 -3.50 -8.82 -25.26
CA ALA A 15 -4.09 -7.48 -25.17
C ALA A 15 -3.64 -6.72 -23.90
N HIS A 16 -3.30 -7.40 -22.83
CA HIS A 16 -2.87 -6.80 -21.56
C HIS A 16 -1.35 -6.56 -21.49
N GLU A 17 -0.58 -6.94 -22.49
CA GLU A 17 0.89 -6.83 -22.47
C GLU A 17 1.37 -5.38 -22.34
N HIS A 18 0.68 -4.42 -22.94
CA HIS A 18 1.01 -3.00 -22.76
C HIS A 18 0.86 -2.56 -21.29
N ALA A 19 -0.23 -2.96 -20.65
CA ALA A 19 -0.47 -2.65 -19.24
C ALA A 19 0.57 -3.35 -18.33
N ALA A 20 0.93 -4.61 -18.62
CA ALA A 20 1.96 -5.32 -17.88
C ALA A 20 3.33 -4.62 -17.99
N ARG A 21 3.71 -4.12 -19.19
CA ARG A 21 4.92 -3.30 -19.35
C ARG A 21 4.86 -2.01 -18.51
N THR A 22 3.69 -1.36 -18.43
CA THR A 22 3.52 -0.17 -17.59
C THR A 22 3.77 -0.49 -16.11
N TYR A 23 3.20 -1.57 -15.58
CA TYR A 23 3.45 -1.99 -14.20
C TYR A 23 4.93 -2.38 -13.96
N ARG A 24 5.58 -3.07 -14.90
CA ARG A 24 7.03 -3.35 -14.83
C ARG A 24 7.85 -2.06 -14.78
N SER A 25 7.48 -1.04 -15.58
CA SER A 25 8.16 0.27 -15.57
C SER A 25 7.98 1.00 -14.24
N ILE A 26 6.76 1.01 -13.67
CA ILE A 26 6.49 1.59 -12.35
C ILE A 26 7.36 0.90 -11.30
N TRP A 27 7.40 -0.44 -11.30
CA TRP A 27 8.20 -1.19 -10.32
C TRP A 27 9.71 -0.97 -10.48
N ALA A 28 10.19 -0.90 -11.70
CA ALA A 28 11.59 -0.63 -12.00
C ALA A 28 12.03 0.77 -11.54
N GLN A 29 11.12 1.76 -11.62
CA GLN A 29 11.40 3.14 -11.23
C GLN A 29 11.23 3.40 -9.73
N ASP A 30 10.18 2.87 -9.14
CA ASP A 30 9.73 3.25 -7.80
C ASP A 30 9.73 2.09 -6.79
N GLY A 31 9.98 0.84 -7.20
CA GLY A 31 9.82 -0.35 -6.35
C GLY A 31 10.66 -0.30 -5.08
N GLU A 32 11.92 0.15 -5.16
CA GLU A 32 12.77 0.33 -3.97
C GLU A 32 12.18 1.36 -3.00
N ARG A 33 11.67 2.48 -3.52
CA ARG A 33 11.03 3.53 -2.71
C ARG A 33 9.72 3.06 -2.09
N ILE A 34 8.93 2.27 -2.83
CA ILE A 34 7.67 1.67 -2.35
C ILE A 34 7.97 0.74 -1.16
N VAL A 35 8.93 -0.17 -1.32
CA VAL A 35 9.32 -1.10 -0.24
C VAL A 35 9.83 -0.34 0.98
N ALA A 36 10.73 0.62 0.78
CA ALA A 36 11.26 1.44 1.85
C ALA A 36 10.16 2.23 2.60
N ALA A 37 9.19 2.78 1.87
CA ALA A 37 8.06 3.50 2.45
C ALA A 37 7.14 2.56 3.26
N LEU A 38 6.82 1.38 2.73
CA LEU A 38 6.05 0.36 3.45
C LEU A 38 6.76 -0.05 4.75
N GLU A 39 8.03 -0.43 4.68
CA GLU A 39 8.79 -0.83 5.87
C GLU A 39 8.91 0.30 6.90
N LYS A 40 9.16 1.52 6.44
CA LYS A 40 9.24 2.71 7.30
C LYS A 40 7.94 2.98 8.05
N ARG A 41 6.81 2.95 7.34
CA ARG A 41 5.50 3.33 7.91
C ARG A 41 4.86 2.22 8.73
N THR A 42 5.20 0.97 8.45
CA THR A 42 4.66 -0.19 9.18
C THR A 42 5.59 -0.70 10.28
N CYS A 43 6.89 -0.42 10.20
CA CYS A 43 7.96 -1.06 10.97
C CYS A 43 8.00 -2.59 10.82
N LEU A 44 7.42 -3.10 9.75
CA LEU A 44 7.45 -4.51 9.38
C LEU A 44 8.42 -4.66 8.20
N ARG A 45 9.16 -5.76 8.18
CA ARG A 45 9.98 -6.09 7.02
C ARG A 45 9.11 -6.58 5.87
N PHE A 46 9.41 -6.13 4.65
CA PHE A 46 8.75 -6.68 3.48
C PHE A 46 9.12 -8.18 3.36
N PRO A 47 8.13 -9.06 3.10
CA PRO A 47 8.44 -10.49 2.95
C PRO A 47 9.42 -10.70 1.80
N GLU A 48 10.46 -11.53 2.01
CA GLU A 48 11.52 -11.80 1.03
C GLU A 48 11.04 -12.60 -0.19
N SER A 49 9.89 -13.24 -0.09
CA SER A 49 9.30 -14.01 -1.19
C SER A 49 8.85 -13.11 -2.33
N GLY A 50 9.14 -13.50 -3.56
CA GLY A 50 8.64 -12.82 -4.75
C GLY A 50 7.11 -12.77 -4.79
N VAL A 51 6.56 -11.75 -5.45
CA VAL A 51 5.13 -11.56 -5.66
C VAL A 51 4.82 -11.74 -7.14
N ALA A 52 3.94 -12.68 -7.49
CA ALA A 52 3.38 -12.76 -8.83
C ALA A 52 2.14 -11.84 -8.93
N ALA A 53 2.04 -11.08 -10.02
CA ALA A 53 0.92 -10.20 -10.32
C ALA A 53 0.36 -10.50 -11.71
N LEU A 54 -0.92 -10.87 -11.79
CA LEU A 54 -1.65 -11.10 -13.04
C LEU A 54 -2.32 -9.80 -13.49
N ILE A 55 -2.07 -9.40 -14.72
CA ILE A 55 -2.64 -8.19 -15.31
C ILE A 55 -3.82 -8.56 -16.20
N ALA A 56 -5.02 -8.10 -15.83
CA ALA A 56 -6.27 -8.40 -16.51
C ALA A 56 -7.26 -7.22 -16.40
N ASP A 57 -8.40 -7.27 -17.10
CA ASP A 57 -9.48 -6.28 -16.95
C ASP A 57 -10.48 -6.65 -15.84
N ASP A 58 -10.01 -7.28 -14.81
CA ASP A 58 -10.80 -7.64 -13.64
C ASP A 58 -10.56 -6.67 -12.47
N VAL A 59 -11.30 -6.83 -11.38
CA VAL A 59 -11.11 -6.07 -10.14
C VAL A 59 -9.73 -6.38 -9.57
N SER A 60 -8.98 -5.32 -9.19
CA SER A 60 -7.70 -5.52 -8.53
C SER A 60 -7.90 -6.13 -7.14
N HIS A 61 -6.97 -7.00 -6.75
CA HIS A 61 -6.98 -7.68 -5.45
C HIS A 61 -5.58 -8.12 -5.05
N SER A 62 -5.33 -8.18 -3.76
CA SER A 62 -4.04 -8.62 -3.21
C SER A 62 -3.76 -10.13 -3.43
N GLY A 63 -4.77 -10.90 -3.82
CA GLY A 63 -4.69 -12.36 -3.89
C GLY A 63 -4.73 -13.00 -2.49
N GLY A 64 -4.04 -14.11 -2.33
CA GLY A 64 -3.79 -14.82 -1.07
C GLY A 64 -2.33 -15.26 -1.02
N PRO A 65 -1.85 -15.87 0.08
CA PRO A 65 -0.48 -16.36 0.17
C PRO A 65 -0.09 -17.27 -1.00
N GLU A 66 -1.04 -18.08 -1.46
CA GLU A 66 -0.86 -19.07 -2.54
C GLU A 66 -1.36 -18.59 -3.92
N HIS A 67 -1.87 -17.35 -4.01
CA HIS A 67 -2.47 -16.84 -5.24
C HIS A 67 -1.79 -15.55 -5.70
N PRO A 68 -1.66 -15.32 -7.02
CA PRO A 68 -1.12 -14.09 -7.54
C PRO A 68 -1.99 -12.89 -7.16
N MET A 69 -1.38 -11.72 -7.07
CA MET A 69 -2.06 -10.44 -7.01
C MET A 69 -2.74 -10.16 -8.36
N GLY A 70 -3.96 -9.66 -8.36
CA GLY A 70 -4.64 -9.18 -9.56
C GLY A 70 -4.49 -7.67 -9.71
N LEU A 71 -4.13 -7.19 -10.90
CA LEU A 71 -4.02 -5.75 -11.19
C LEU A 71 -4.75 -5.41 -12.50
N ARG A 72 -5.63 -4.41 -12.44
CA ARG A 72 -6.45 -4.02 -13.59
C ARG A 72 -5.62 -3.36 -14.69
N ALA A 73 -5.80 -3.84 -15.91
CA ALA A 73 -5.10 -3.38 -17.10
C ALA A 73 -5.56 -2.00 -17.57
N SER A 74 -6.86 -1.70 -17.47
CA SER A 74 -7.48 -0.49 -18.04
C SER A 74 -7.28 0.80 -17.23
N TYR A 75 -6.68 0.74 -16.04
CA TYR A 75 -6.38 1.94 -15.26
C TYR A 75 -5.34 2.85 -15.95
N ASP A 76 -5.44 4.17 -15.73
CA ASP A 76 -4.36 5.11 -16.03
C ASP A 76 -3.10 4.85 -15.17
N VAL A 77 -2.01 5.53 -15.49
CA VAL A 77 -0.72 5.28 -14.86
C VAL A 77 -0.72 5.61 -13.36
N ASP A 78 -1.43 6.67 -12.94
CA ASP A 78 -1.42 7.08 -11.55
C ASP A 78 -2.35 6.21 -10.71
N ILE A 79 -3.46 5.74 -11.27
CA ILE A 79 -4.29 4.71 -10.62
C ILE A 79 -3.51 3.39 -10.54
N LYS A 80 -2.76 2.99 -11.59
CA LYS A 80 -1.88 1.82 -11.53
C LYS A 80 -0.85 1.90 -10.42
N ARG A 81 -0.19 3.06 -10.24
CA ARG A 81 0.76 3.32 -9.15
C ARG A 81 0.10 3.10 -7.78
N ALA A 82 -1.02 3.78 -7.56
CA ALA A 82 -1.74 3.69 -6.29
C ALA A 82 -2.24 2.28 -5.99
N THR A 83 -2.86 1.61 -6.98
CA THR A 83 -3.40 0.26 -6.84
C THR A 83 -2.28 -0.75 -6.58
N LEU A 84 -1.14 -0.64 -7.27
CA LEU A 84 0.01 -1.52 -7.02
C LEU A 84 0.45 -1.44 -5.54
N VAL A 85 0.58 -0.24 -5.00
CA VAL A 85 0.96 -0.06 -3.58
C VAL A 85 -0.15 -0.54 -2.65
N HIS A 86 -1.41 -0.29 -2.96
CA HIS A 86 -2.57 -0.73 -2.18
C HIS A 86 -2.57 -2.26 -2.02
N GLU A 87 -2.45 -2.99 -3.13
CA GLU A 87 -2.49 -4.46 -3.11
C GLU A 87 -1.21 -5.05 -2.49
N LEU A 88 -0.04 -4.46 -2.74
CA LEU A 88 1.19 -4.84 -2.08
C LEU A 88 1.14 -4.61 -0.56
N ALA A 89 0.52 -3.50 -0.13
CA ALA A 89 0.37 -3.20 1.28
C ALA A 89 -0.56 -4.20 1.98
N HIS A 90 -1.66 -4.64 1.35
CA HIS A 90 -2.45 -5.75 1.87
C HIS A 90 -1.61 -7.00 2.07
N ARG A 91 -0.80 -7.39 1.07
CA ARG A 91 0.12 -8.55 1.18
C ARG A 91 1.14 -8.36 2.29
N HIS A 92 1.72 -7.17 2.38
CA HIS A 92 2.67 -6.82 3.43
C HIS A 92 2.07 -6.97 4.84
N LEU A 93 0.77 -6.65 4.99
CA LEU A 93 0.06 -6.73 6.26
C LEU A 93 -0.47 -8.14 6.61
N TRP A 94 -0.35 -9.15 5.75
CA TRP A 94 -0.73 -10.53 6.10
C TRP A 94 0.10 -11.12 7.24
N GLN A 95 1.27 -10.57 7.51
CA GLN A 95 2.08 -10.97 8.67
C GLN A 95 1.47 -10.51 10.01
N LEU A 96 0.39 -9.71 9.99
CA LEU A 96 -0.43 -9.36 11.13
C LEU A 96 -1.67 -10.27 11.13
N VAL A 97 -1.56 -11.40 11.81
CA VAL A 97 -2.62 -12.43 11.86
C VAL A 97 -3.79 -11.99 12.72
N GLU A 98 -3.47 -11.43 13.89
CA GLU A 98 -4.46 -10.93 14.83
C GLU A 98 -4.98 -9.56 14.42
N ARG A 99 -6.28 -9.30 14.65
CA ARG A 99 -6.95 -8.05 14.30
C ARG A 99 -7.54 -7.36 15.53
N LEU A 100 -7.58 -6.05 15.51
CA LEU A 100 -8.39 -5.30 16.47
C LEU A 100 -9.85 -5.37 16.01
N ALA A 101 -10.79 -5.54 16.96
CA ALA A 101 -12.21 -5.82 16.68
C ALA A 101 -12.86 -4.78 15.73
N ASP A 102 -12.41 -3.53 15.80
CA ASP A 102 -12.99 -2.42 15.01
C ASP A 102 -12.21 -2.14 13.71
N LEU A 103 -11.19 -2.95 13.38
CA LEU A 103 -10.35 -2.76 12.20
C LEU A 103 -10.53 -3.92 11.21
N ASP A 104 -11.24 -3.66 10.13
CA ASP A 104 -11.20 -4.51 8.94
C ASP A 104 -9.88 -4.34 8.16
N GLY A 105 -9.72 -5.09 7.07
CA GLY A 105 -8.51 -5.06 6.27
C GLY A 105 -8.18 -3.68 5.70
N HIS A 106 -9.19 -2.94 5.19
CA HIS A 106 -8.99 -1.61 4.62
C HIS A 106 -8.77 -0.54 5.69
N ARG A 107 -9.51 -0.56 6.81
CA ARG A 107 -9.25 0.37 7.91
C ARG A 107 -7.85 0.17 8.48
N THR A 108 -7.39 -1.08 8.60
CA THR A 108 -6.01 -1.37 9.00
C THR A 108 -5.01 -0.75 8.01
N LEU A 109 -5.23 -0.96 6.71
CA LEU A 109 -4.39 -0.42 5.64
C LEU A 109 -4.36 1.12 5.66
N TYR A 110 -5.51 1.75 5.82
CA TYR A 110 -5.66 3.21 5.77
C TYR A 110 -5.08 3.96 6.97
N LEU A 111 -4.67 3.24 8.01
CA LEU A 111 -3.84 3.84 9.04
C LEU A 111 -2.47 4.32 8.51
N VAL A 112 -1.97 3.76 7.40
CA VAL A 112 -0.61 4.01 6.91
C VAL A 112 -0.53 4.36 5.42
N LEU A 113 -1.50 3.96 4.60
CA LEU A 113 -1.40 3.98 3.13
C LEU A 113 -1.20 5.38 2.54
N ASP A 114 -1.90 6.39 3.07
CA ASP A 114 -1.73 7.79 2.65
C ASP A 114 -0.28 8.27 2.85
N ARG A 115 0.35 7.86 3.95
CA ARG A 115 1.75 8.21 4.23
C ARG A 115 2.73 7.45 3.33
N VAL A 116 2.42 6.20 2.97
CA VAL A 116 3.22 5.45 1.99
C VAL A 116 3.17 6.13 0.63
N TRP A 117 1.99 6.49 0.14
CA TRP A 117 1.86 7.23 -1.12
C TRP A 117 2.57 8.58 -1.09
N ALA A 118 2.45 9.33 0.03
CA ALA A 118 3.12 10.61 0.19
C ALA A 118 4.65 10.47 0.22
N ASP A 119 5.19 9.47 0.88
CA ASP A 119 6.64 9.21 0.89
C ASP A 119 7.19 8.88 -0.51
N VAL A 120 6.40 8.22 -1.36
CA VAL A 120 6.84 7.84 -2.72
C VAL A 120 6.60 8.95 -3.75
N TRP A 121 5.42 9.59 -3.75
CA TRP A 121 5.03 10.52 -4.83
C TRP A 121 4.57 11.91 -4.35
N GLY A 122 4.61 12.15 -3.04
CA GLY A 122 4.24 13.45 -2.45
C GLY A 122 2.79 13.54 -1.99
N GLU A 123 2.51 14.56 -1.17
CA GLU A 123 1.21 14.78 -0.52
C GLU A 123 0.07 15.02 -1.51
N GLU A 124 0.33 15.71 -2.62
CA GLU A 124 -0.66 15.98 -3.66
C GLU A 124 -1.14 14.69 -4.32
N PHE A 125 -0.22 13.79 -4.67
CA PHE A 125 -0.55 12.46 -5.19
C PHE A 125 -1.42 11.70 -4.19
N ALA A 126 -1.00 11.62 -2.92
CA ALA A 126 -1.74 10.90 -1.89
C ALA A 126 -3.17 11.46 -1.73
N ALA A 127 -3.32 12.78 -1.68
CA ALA A 127 -4.62 13.44 -1.56
C ALA A 127 -5.55 13.13 -2.76
N GLU A 128 -5.01 13.13 -3.99
CA GLU A 128 -5.76 12.77 -5.20
C GLU A 128 -6.18 11.30 -5.19
N ARG A 129 -5.31 10.41 -4.75
CA ARG A 129 -5.64 8.96 -4.69
C ARG A 129 -6.72 8.67 -3.66
N ILE A 130 -6.68 9.32 -2.50
CA ILE A 130 -7.77 9.24 -1.51
C ILE A 130 -9.11 9.68 -2.12
N ARG A 131 -9.13 10.80 -2.86
CA ARG A 131 -10.35 11.27 -3.54
C ARG A 131 -10.86 10.24 -4.55
N THR A 132 -9.95 9.68 -5.35
CA THR A 132 -10.28 8.68 -6.37
C THR A 132 -10.86 7.42 -5.75
N GLU A 133 -10.19 6.83 -4.74
CA GLU A 133 -10.68 5.63 -4.05
C GLU A 133 -12.00 5.87 -3.33
N SER A 134 -12.16 7.02 -2.68
CA SER A 134 -13.42 7.40 -2.02
C SER A 134 -14.61 7.50 -2.99
N GLY A 135 -14.35 7.67 -4.28
CA GLY A 135 -15.35 7.69 -5.34
C GLY A 135 -15.68 6.31 -5.93
N TRP A 136 -14.96 5.26 -5.56
CA TRP A 136 -15.19 3.93 -6.11
C TRP A 136 -16.51 3.33 -5.65
N ARG A 137 -17.26 2.79 -6.61
CA ARG A 137 -18.49 2.04 -6.35
C ARG A 137 -18.16 0.55 -6.33
N ALA A 138 -18.04 -0.01 -5.15
CA ALA A 138 -17.74 -1.41 -4.91
C ALA A 138 -18.59 -1.94 -3.74
N SER A 139 -18.44 -3.22 -3.42
CA SER A 139 -19.09 -3.84 -2.26
C SER A 139 -18.54 -3.31 -0.92
N TYR A 140 -17.34 -2.71 -0.92
CA TYR A 140 -16.74 -2.08 0.23
C TYR A 140 -16.92 -0.56 0.18
N ASP A 141 -17.23 0.06 1.32
CA ASP A 141 -17.41 1.51 1.45
C ASP A 141 -16.05 2.20 1.70
N TYR A 142 -15.33 2.43 0.60
CA TYR A 142 -14.04 3.13 0.63
C TYR A 142 -14.17 4.56 1.17
N ALA A 143 -15.27 5.25 0.87
CA ALA A 143 -15.50 6.61 1.33
C ALA A 143 -15.59 6.69 2.85
N ALA A 144 -16.39 5.81 3.47
CA ALA A 144 -16.52 5.73 4.91
C ALA A 144 -15.21 5.33 5.59
N ALA A 145 -14.45 4.39 5.01
CA ALA A 145 -13.17 3.96 5.57
C ALA A 145 -12.11 5.08 5.52
N TRP A 146 -12.00 5.81 4.40
CA TRP A 146 -11.12 6.98 4.33
C TRP A 146 -11.56 8.13 5.24
N ALA A 147 -12.87 8.41 5.32
CA ALA A 147 -13.40 9.41 6.23
C ALA A 147 -13.06 9.08 7.69
N TRP A 148 -13.22 7.82 8.09
CA TRP A 148 -12.81 7.34 9.41
C TRP A 148 -11.30 7.52 9.64
N ALA A 149 -10.46 7.05 8.73
CA ALA A 149 -9.01 7.16 8.88
C ALA A 149 -8.55 8.63 8.98
N ARG A 150 -9.15 9.53 8.21
CA ARG A 150 -8.81 10.96 8.20
C ARG A 150 -9.37 11.74 9.41
N ALA A 151 -10.37 11.22 10.09
CA ALA A 151 -10.89 11.80 11.33
C ALA A 151 -9.95 11.54 12.53
N LEU A 152 -9.09 10.53 12.44
CA LEU A 152 -8.10 10.24 13.47
C LEU A 152 -6.95 11.25 13.40
N THR A 153 -6.53 11.73 14.57
CA THR A 153 -5.27 12.46 14.70
C THR A 153 -4.07 11.56 14.43
N VAL A 154 -2.91 12.16 14.21
CA VAL A 154 -1.63 11.44 14.05
C VAL A 154 -1.36 10.51 15.24
N ASP A 155 -1.59 11.00 16.45
CA ASP A 155 -1.37 10.22 17.68
C ASP A 155 -2.34 9.04 17.79
N GLU A 156 -3.63 9.25 17.50
CA GLU A 156 -4.63 8.18 17.53
C GLU A 156 -4.32 7.06 16.53
N ARG A 157 -3.90 7.41 15.31
CA ARG A 157 -3.45 6.42 14.32
C ARG A 157 -2.22 5.66 14.83
N GLY A 158 -1.25 6.37 15.39
CA GLY A 158 -0.04 5.77 15.98
C GLY A 158 -0.37 4.81 17.13
N ILE A 159 -1.29 5.17 18.00
CA ILE A 159 -1.76 4.32 19.10
C ILE A 159 -2.44 3.06 18.56
N LEU A 160 -3.37 3.20 17.61
CA LEU A 160 -4.07 2.05 17.00
C LEU A 160 -3.09 1.12 16.30
N TRP A 161 -2.14 1.68 15.53
CA TRP A 161 -1.12 0.90 14.85
C TRP A 161 -0.25 0.11 15.83
N ASN A 162 0.24 0.76 16.87
CA ASN A 162 1.10 0.09 17.87
C ASN A 162 0.34 -0.93 18.73
N ARG A 163 -0.95 -0.72 18.97
CA ARG A 163 -1.80 -1.77 19.59
C ARG A 163 -1.89 -3.00 18.69
N LEU A 164 -2.07 -2.80 17.37
CA LEU A 164 -2.11 -3.90 16.40
C LEU A 164 -0.77 -4.64 16.34
N LEU A 165 0.35 -3.91 16.31
CA LEU A 165 1.69 -4.52 16.37
C LEU A 165 1.90 -5.33 17.65
N SER A 166 1.56 -4.76 18.80
CA SER A 166 1.66 -5.44 20.11
C SER A 166 0.84 -6.73 20.16
N LEU A 167 -0.39 -6.70 19.62
CA LEU A 167 -1.27 -7.88 19.54
C LEU A 167 -0.62 -9.03 18.75
N ASN A 168 0.21 -8.68 17.76
CA ASN A 168 0.94 -9.63 16.92
C ASN A 168 2.38 -9.88 17.38
N GLY A 169 2.75 -9.50 18.59
CA GLY A 169 4.10 -9.70 19.13
C GLY A 169 5.20 -8.94 18.40
N LYS A 170 4.83 -7.84 17.70
CA LYS A 170 5.76 -7.00 16.94
C LYS A 170 6.26 -5.83 17.79
N PRO A 171 7.48 -5.32 17.53
CA PRO A 171 8.03 -4.19 18.27
C PRO A 171 7.23 -2.90 18.02
N TYR A 172 7.38 -1.93 18.94
CA TYR A 172 6.78 -0.62 18.83
C TYR A 172 7.34 0.14 17.63
N CYS A 173 6.46 0.81 16.85
CA CYS A 173 6.80 1.59 15.68
C CYS A 173 6.74 3.09 15.98
N TYR A 174 7.89 3.75 16.00
CA TYR A 174 8.00 5.20 16.19
C TYR A 174 7.75 5.99 14.89
N ASN A 175 7.91 5.35 13.73
CA ASN A 175 7.98 6.03 12.42
C ASN A 175 6.64 6.12 11.69
N VAL A 176 5.56 5.63 12.25
CA VAL A 176 4.26 5.61 11.55
C VAL A 176 3.91 7.00 11.03
N TYR A 177 4.21 8.06 11.81
CA TYR A 177 3.82 9.43 11.51
C TYR A 177 4.91 10.50 11.71
N VAL A 178 6.17 10.10 11.93
CA VAL A 178 7.26 11.10 12.01
C VAL A 178 7.39 11.74 10.63
N GLU A 179 7.15 13.04 10.54
CA GLU A 179 7.46 13.83 9.35
C GLU A 179 8.96 13.72 9.07
N SER A 180 9.32 13.53 7.81
CA SER A 180 10.72 13.60 7.40
C SER A 180 11.17 15.05 7.53
N ASN A 181 11.73 15.44 8.68
CA ASN A 181 12.40 16.73 8.88
C ASN A 181 13.70 16.80 8.04
N ALA A 182 13.58 16.66 6.73
CA ALA A 182 14.70 16.72 5.78
C ALA A 182 14.83 18.10 5.13
N THR A 183 14.31 19.19 5.74
CA THR A 183 14.41 20.52 5.11
C THR A 183 14.69 21.66 6.12
N SER A 184 15.42 21.42 7.21
CA SER A 184 15.81 22.52 8.11
C SER A 184 17.27 22.52 8.59
N ALA A 185 18.20 22.14 7.73
CA ALA A 185 19.64 22.27 8.01
C ALA A 185 20.41 22.74 6.78
N ARG A 186 19.98 23.84 6.15
CA ARG A 186 20.81 24.69 5.29
C ARG A 186 20.29 26.14 5.33
N ARG A 187 20.68 26.86 6.36
CA ARG A 187 20.92 28.32 6.29
C ARG A 187 22.13 28.63 7.15
#